data_66435f13cdb01dd77cb0033ea3683c14
#
_entry.id   66435f13cdb01dd77cb0033ea3683c14
#
_cell.length_a   1.000
_cell.length_b   1.000
_cell.length_c   1.000
_cell.angle_alpha   90.00
_cell.angle_beta   90.00
_cell.angle_gamma   90.00
#
_symmetry.space_group_name_H-M   'P 1'
#
loop_
_entity.id
_entity.type
_entity.pdbx_description
1 polymer ?
#
loop_
_entity_poly.entity_id
_entity_poly.type
_entity_poly.pdbx_seq_one_letter_code
_entity_poly.pdbx_strand_id
1 'polypeptide(L)'
;PEAIRARTLTDEQLMALTSDELLARIRSLSDYEHYVMYYGPETEAKLIAALDAIHRTSQELKPVRKVRFPLLTVDKSEVNVAQYDAKQIYYLQYSNRGEKFSTDNDPGETLFNSYFGGGMNAVVFQEMREARSLAYTAFATFTEMRDKDDPYIFYAFIATQNDKMRQAVEAFDEIIENMPESEKAFELAKQGI
;
A
#
# COMPACT_ATOMS: atom_id res chain seq x y z
N PRO A 1 -6.40 5.12 13.04
CA PRO A 1 -7.69 5.77 12.89
C PRO A 1 -7.66 7.25 13.28
N GLU A 2 -7.11 7.62 14.44
CA GLU A 2 -7.06 9.02 14.91
C GLU A 2 -6.28 9.94 13.97
N ALA A 3 -5.19 9.47 13.41
CA ALA A 3 -4.38 10.26 12.48
C ALA A 3 -5.10 10.58 11.17
N ILE A 4 -5.91 9.67 10.67
CA ILE A 4 -6.73 9.89 9.48
C ILE A 4 -7.84 10.87 9.84
N ARG A 5 -8.57 10.65 10.93
CA ARG A 5 -9.63 11.55 11.40
C ARG A 5 -9.15 12.97 11.68
N ALA A 6 -7.95 13.11 12.25
CA ALA A 6 -7.37 14.43 12.51
C ALA A 6 -6.94 15.20 11.25
N ARG A 7 -6.86 14.53 10.10
CA ARG A 7 -6.48 15.13 8.81
C ARG A 7 -7.60 15.17 7.78
N THR A 8 -8.69 14.48 8.04
CA THR A 8 -9.86 14.49 7.16
C THR A 8 -10.75 15.66 7.55
N LEU A 9 -11.04 16.50 6.59
CA LEU A 9 -11.99 17.61 6.77
C LEU A 9 -13.39 17.05 6.97
N THR A 10 -14.22 17.75 7.76
CA THR A 10 -15.66 17.48 7.81
C THR A 10 -16.31 17.90 6.50
N ASP A 11 -17.52 17.43 6.24
CA ASP A 11 -18.27 17.82 5.03
C ASP A 11 -18.48 19.34 4.96
N GLU A 12 -18.78 19.98 6.10
CA GLU A 12 -18.91 21.43 6.18
C GLU A 12 -17.61 22.15 5.88
N GLN A 13 -16.48 21.67 6.40
CA GLN A 13 -15.16 22.22 6.11
C GLN A 13 -14.78 22.04 4.64
N LEU A 14 -15.10 20.86 4.06
CA LEU A 14 -14.85 20.58 2.66
C LEU A 14 -15.66 21.49 1.74
N MET A 15 -16.95 21.67 2.04
CA MET A 15 -17.84 22.55 1.28
C MET A 15 -17.52 24.04 1.42
N ALA A 16 -16.86 24.43 2.49
CA ALA A 16 -16.44 25.82 2.74
C ALA A 16 -15.13 26.20 2.02
N LEU A 17 -14.35 25.21 1.50
CA LEU A 17 -13.11 25.49 0.80
C LEU A 17 -13.34 26.27 -0.48
N THR A 18 -12.51 27.28 -0.66
CA THR A 18 -12.49 28.08 -1.88
C THR A 18 -11.33 27.72 -2.80
N SER A 19 -11.46 28.03 -4.10
CA SER A 19 -10.35 27.84 -5.05
C SER A 19 -9.10 28.62 -4.66
N ASP A 20 -9.25 29.81 -4.09
CA ASP A 20 -8.14 30.65 -3.68
C ASP A 20 -7.37 30.06 -2.50
N GLU A 21 -8.06 29.45 -1.54
CA GLU A 21 -7.43 28.72 -0.41
C GLU A 21 -6.62 27.52 -0.91
N LEU A 22 -7.17 26.75 -1.86
CA LEU A 22 -6.48 25.61 -2.47
C LEU A 22 -5.24 26.07 -3.25
N LEU A 23 -5.36 27.12 -4.06
CA LEU A 23 -4.25 27.71 -4.79
C LEU A 23 -3.16 28.25 -3.86
N ALA A 24 -3.55 28.93 -2.78
CA ALA A 24 -2.62 29.40 -1.76
C ALA A 24 -1.86 28.23 -1.09
N ARG A 25 -2.57 27.13 -0.81
CA ARG A 25 -1.95 25.91 -0.26
C ARG A 25 -0.96 25.29 -1.23
N ILE A 26 -1.32 25.16 -2.51
CA ILE A 26 -0.43 24.61 -3.53
C ILE A 26 0.83 25.47 -3.66
N ARG A 27 0.68 26.79 -3.73
CA ARG A 27 1.82 27.73 -3.82
C ARG A 27 2.73 27.66 -2.60
N SER A 28 2.17 27.38 -1.42
CA SER A 28 2.95 27.28 -0.20
C SER A 28 3.81 26.00 -0.12
N LEU A 29 3.64 25.03 -1.01
CA LEU A 29 4.46 23.80 -1.03
C LEU A 29 5.93 24.12 -1.33
N SER A 30 6.21 25.14 -2.13
CA SER A 30 7.58 25.60 -2.43
C SER A 30 8.30 26.25 -1.25
N ASP A 31 7.60 26.51 -0.15
CA ASP A 31 8.20 27.01 1.10
C ASP A 31 8.83 25.93 1.96
N TYR A 32 8.58 24.66 1.64
CA TYR A 32 9.06 23.52 2.43
C TYR A 32 10.27 22.83 1.80
N GLU A 33 11.08 22.18 2.63
CA GLU A 33 12.11 21.26 2.15
C GLU A 33 11.49 20.19 1.26
N HIS A 34 12.05 19.99 0.09
CA HIS A 34 11.55 19.00 -0.88
C HIS A 34 12.68 18.52 -1.78
N TYR A 35 12.42 17.40 -2.48
CA TYR A 35 13.34 16.81 -3.43
C TYR A 35 12.74 16.85 -4.81
N VAL A 36 13.56 17.16 -5.81
CA VAL A 36 13.20 16.98 -7.22
C VAL A 36 13.92 15.74 -7.72
N MET A 37 13.17 14.74 -8.15
CA MET A 37 13.73 13.54 -8.75
C MET A 37 13.40 13.56 -10.25
N TYR A 38 14.40 13.26 -11.05
CA TYR A 38 14.26 13.19 -12.50
C TYR A 38 14.82 11.87 -13.04
N TYR A 39 14.05 11.25 -13.89
CA TYR A 39 14.47 10.12 -14.71
C TYR A 39 14.10 10.42 -16.17
N GLY A 40 15.10 10.55 -17.05
CA GLY A 40 14.84 10.91 -18.45
C GLY A 40 16.13 11.15 -19.24
N PRO A 41 16.01 11.56 -20.52
CA PRO A 41 17.16 11.68 -21.44
C PRO A 41 18.02 12.94 -21.23
N GLU A 42 17.54 13.92 -20.45
CA GLU A 42 18.28 15.16 -20.25
C GLU A 42 19.43 14.99 -19.27
N THR A 43 20.49 15.78 -19.46
CA THR A 43 21.64 15.80 -18.57
C THR A 43 21.30 16.59 -17.29
N GLU A 44 22.00 16.27 -16.20
CA GLU A 44 21.86 16.98 -14.92
C GLU A 44 22.03 18.49 -15.08
N ALA A 45 23.05 18.95 -15.85
CA ALA A 45 23.31 20.37 -16.07
C ALA A 45 22.13 21.10 -16.76
N LYS A 46 21.49 20.44 -17.74
CA LYS A 46 20.30 21.01 -18.41
C LYS A 46 19.10 21.04 -17.47
N LEU A 47 18.93 19.99 -16.64
CA LEU A 47 17.86 19.96 -15.66
C LEU A 47 18.04 21.05 -14.61
N ILE A 48 19.22 21.22 -14.06
CA ILE A 48 19.53 22.31 -13.10
C ILE A 48 19.21 23.65 -13.72
N ALA A 49 19.68 23.95 -14.94
CA ALA A 49 19.42 25.21 -15.61
C ALA A 49 17.92 25.47 -15.84
N ALA A 50 17.16 24.43 -16.20
CA ALA A 50 15.71 24.53 -16.36
C ALA A 50 15.01 24.79 -15.03
N LEU A 51 15.39 24.11 -13.97
CA LEU A 51 14.84 24.29 -12.62
C LEU A 51 15.17 25.69 -12.09
N ASP A 52 16.40 26.17 -12.20
CA ASP A 52 16.81 27.50 -11.77
C ASP A 52 16.01 28.61 -12.49
N ALA A 53 15.58 28.35 -13.72
CA ALA A 53 14.78 29.31 -14.48
C ALA A 53 13.32 29.43 -13.98
N ILE A 54 12.71 28.34 -13.54
CA ILE A 54 11.25 28.27 -13.28
C ILE A 54 10.88 27.92 -11.86
N HIS A 55 11.73 27.13 -11.15
CA HIS A 55 11.44 26.67 -9.82
C HIS A 55 11.78 27.75 -8.79
N ARG A 56 10.76 28.30 -8.17
CA ARG A 56 10.89 29.36 -7.16
C ARG A 56 10.63 28.78 -5.78
N THR A 57 11.59 28.97 -4.89
CA THR A 57 11.50 28.57 -3.48
C THR A 57 11.71 29.77 -2.58
N SER A 58 11.27 29.67 -1.35
CA SER A 58 11.62 30.63 -0.31
C SER A 58 13.14 30.60 -0.04
N GLN A 59 13.72 31.72 0.40
CA GLN A 59 15.16 31.78 0.78
C GLN A 59 15.48 30.82 1.93
N GLU A 60 14.54 30.65 2.85
CA GLU A 60 14.62 29.73 3.96
C GLU A 60 13.48 28.75 3.88
N LEU A 61 13.80 27.48 3.66
CA LEU A 61 12.81 26.42 3.56
C LEU A 61 12.40 25.92 4.94
N LYS A 62 11.10 25.74 5.11
CA LYS A 62 10.52 25.17 6.32
C LYS A 62 10.76 23.66 6.37
N PRO A 63 11.22 23.10 7.48
CA PRO A 63 11.39 21.65 7.59
C PRO A 63 10.04 20.94 7.51
N VAL A 64 10.03 19.80 6.82
CA VAL A 64 8.84 18.93 6.78
C VAL A 64 8.79 18.13 8.08
N ARG A 65 7.70 18.30 8.82
CA ARG A 65 7.47 17.53 10.04
C ARG A 65 7.26 16.07 9.70
N LYS A 66 8.19 15.21 10.08
CA LYS A 66 8.06 13.77 9.99
C LYS A 66 7.11 13.30 11.12
N VAL A 67 5.90 12.93 10.75
CA VAL A 67 4.96 12.28 11.69
C VAL A 67 5.06 10.79 11.45
N ARG A 68 5.66 10.07 12.38
CA ARG A 68 5.70 8.61 12.37
C ARG A 68 4.57 8.08 13.27
N PHE A 69 3.80 7.17 12.74
CA PHE A 69 2.90 6.34 13.53
C PHE A 69 3.60 4.99 13.71
N PRO A 70 3.83 4.55 14.96
CA PRO A 70 4.44 3.26 15.19
C PRO A 70 3.53 2.17 14.63
N LEU A 71 4.13 1.23 13.90
CA LEU A 71 3.45 0.03 13.44
C LEU A 71 3.32 -0.94 14.62
N LEU A 72 2.13 -1.48 14.82
CA LEU A 72 1.87 -2.42 15.91
C LEU A 72 2.44 -3.79 15.56
N THR A 73 3.25 -4.33 16.45
CA THR A 73 3.69 -5.73 16.37
C THR A 73 2.57 -6.63 16.85
N VAL A 74 2.35 -7.74 16.13
CA VAL A 74 1.34 -8.74 16.46
C VAL A 74 2.00 -9.86 17.26
N ASP A 75 1.72 -9.93 18.55
CA ASP A 75 2.26 -10.91 19.50
C ASP A 75 1.26 -12.03 19.82
N LYS A 76 0.01 -11.87 19.45
CA LYS A 76 -1.06 -12.85 19.62
C LYS A 76 -2.03 -12.83 18.45
N SER A 77 -2.66 -13.95 18.18
CA SER A 77 -3.77 -14.01 17.22
C SER A 77 -5.06 -13.51 17.89
N GLU A 78 -5.73 -12.57 17.23
CA GLU A 78 -7.04 -12.10 17.64
C GLU A 78 -7.91 -11.79 16.44
N VAL A 79 -9.22 -11.91 16.60
CA VAL A 79 -10.21 -11.58 15.57
C VAL A 79 -11.03 -10.39 16.05
N ASN A 80 -10.98 -9.31 15.30
CA ASN A 80 -11.78 -8.12 15.55
C ASN A 80 -12.93 -8.06 14.55
N VAL A 81 -14.16 -8.00 15.05
CA VAL A 81 -15.36 -7.93 14.23
C VAL A 81 -16.00 -6.55 14.37
N ALA A 82 -16.17 -5.87 13.24
CA ALA A 82 -16.88 -4.60 13.16
C ALA A 82 -18.15 -4.80 12.31
N GLN A 83 -19.29 -4.39 12.84
CA GLN A 83 -20.52 -4.39 12.07
C GLN A 83 -20.52 -3.22 11.09
N TYR A 84 -20.82 -3.55 9.83
CA TYR A 84 -20.95 -2.59 8.76
C TYR A 84 -22.12 -2.98 7.85
N ASP A 85 -22.98 -2.03 7.52
CA ASP A 85 -24.14 -2.27 6.66
C ASP A 85 -23.69 -2.26 5.18
N ALA A 86 -23.23 -3.41 4.73
CA ALA A 86 -22.81 -3.60 3.36
C ALA A 86 -23.29 -4.96 2.82
N LYS A 87 -23.42 -5.05 1.49
CA LYS A 87 -23.78 -6.30 0.79
C LYS A 87 -22.63 -7.31 0.74
N GLN A 88 -21.44 -6.87 1.02
CA GLN A 88 -20.22 -7.67 1.05
C GLN A 88 -19.60 -7.63 2.42
N ILE A 89 -18.95 -8.71 2.80
CA ILE A 89 -18.11 -8.78 3.97
C ILE A 89 -16.64 -8.65 3.56
N TYR A 90 -15.88 -7.94 4.36
CA TYR A 90 -14.45 -7.75 4.19
C TYR A 90 -13.69 -8.50 5.26
N TYR A 91 -12.77 -9.34 4.84
CA TYR A 91 -11.81 -9.99 5.71
C TYR A 91 -10.44 -9.36 5.48
N LEU A 92 -9.83 -8.93 6.57
CA LEU A 92 -8.49 -8.38 6.58
C LEU A 92 -7.62 -9.21 7.51
N GLN A 93 -6.50 -9.68 6.99
CA GLN A 93 -5.46 -10.29 7.79
C GLN A 93 -4.27 -9.36 7.85
N TYR A 94 -3.75 -9.16 9.05
CA TYR A 94 -2.57 -8.36 9.32
C TYR A 94 -1.60 -9.15 10.17
N SER A 95 -0.36 -9.26 9.76
CA SER A 95 0.70 -9.89 10.52
C SER A 95 1.95 -9.03 10.49
N ASN A 96 2.49 -8.76 11.69
CA ASN A 96 3.72 -8.02 11.88
C ASN A 96 4.45 -8.58 13.09
N ARG A 97 5.55 -9.27 12.86
CA ARG A 97 6.39 -9.88 13.93
C ARG A 97 7.59 -9.02 14.32
N GLY A 98 7.69 -7.79 13.79
CA GLY A 98 8.80 -6.89 14.06
C GLY A 98 10.07 -7.19 13.26
N GLU A 99 10.01 -8.08 12.28
CA GLU A 99 11.13 -8.34 11.37
C GLU A 99 11.39 -7.11 10.52
N LYS A 100 12.63 -6.62 10.57
CA LYS A 100 13.00 -5.39 9.90
C LYS A 100 13.31 -5.62 8.43
N PHE A 101 13.11 -4.58 7.65
CA PHE A 101 13.50 -4.54 6.25
C PHE A 101 14.98 -4.93 6.07
N SER A 102 15.23 -5.72 5.04
CA SER A 102 16.56 -6.12 4.57
C SER A 102 16.60 -6.09 3.05
N THR A 103 17.61 -5.41 2.50
CA THR A 103 17.83 -5.40 1.04
C THR A 103 18.11 -6.80 0.48
N ASP A 104 18.56 -7.73 1.30
CA ASP A 104 18.82 -9.11 0.89
C ASP A 104 17.51 -9.89 0.69
N ASN A 105 16.46 -9.53 1.43
CA ASN A 105 15.14 -10.16 1.36
C ASN A 105 14.24 -9.51 0.30
N ASP A 106 14.49 -8.25 -0.04
CA ASP A 106 13.65 -7.45 -0.94
C ASP A 106 13.35 -8.11 -2.30
N PRO A 107 14.33 -8.71 -3.01
CA PRO A 107 14.04 -9.43 -4.25
C PRO A 107 13.10 -10.63 -4.07
N GLY A 108 13.24 -11.35 -2.95
CA GLY A 108 12.38 -12.48 -2.61
C GLY A 108 10.94 -12.05 -2.32
N GLU A 109 10.77 -10.94 -1.60
CA GLU A 109 9.45 -10.39 -1.28
C GLU A 109 8.76 -9.80 -2.51
N THR A 110 9.50 -9.10 -3.36
CA THR A 110 8.98 -8.58 -4.62
C THR A 110 8.48 -9.74 -5.50
N LEU A 111 9.27 -10.82 -5.60
CA LEU A 111 8.88 -12.02 -6.33
C LEU A 111 7.67 -12.71 -5.69
N PHE A 112 7.65 -12.85 -4.36
CA PHE A 112 6.51 -13.40 -3.64
C PHE A 112 5.24 -12.58 -3.89
N ASN A 113 5.30 -11.27 -3.76
CA ASN A 113 4.16 -10.40 -4.02
C ASN A 113 3.63 -10.55 -5.44
N SER A 114 4.51 -10.61 -6.44
CA SER A 114 4.13 -10.79 -7.84
C SER A 114 3.54 -12.18 -8.12
N TYR A 115 4.14 -13.21 -7.54
CA TYR A 115 3.71 -14.61 -7.74
C TYR A 115 2.44 -14.95 -6.97
N PHE A 116 2.42 -14.65 -5.66
CA PHE A 116 1.40 -15.15 -4.74
C PHE A 116 0.18 -14.25 -4.70
N GLY A 117 0.33 -12.95 -4.50
CA GLY A 117 -0.80 -12.14 -4.08
C GLY A 117 -1.10 -10.86 -4.82
N GLY A 118 -0.24 -10.39 -5.71
CA GLY A 118 -0.24 -9.00 -6.18
C GLY A 118 -0.89 -8.71 -7.54
N GLY A 119 -1.58 -9.62 -8.20
CA GLY A 119 -2.14 -9.33 -9.51
C GLY A 119 -3.10 -10.40 -10.05
N MET A 120 -3.62 -10.18 -11.26
CA MET A 120 -4.58 -11.10 -11.88
C MET A 120 -3.99 -12.49 -12.19
N ASN A 121 -2.68 -12.57 -12.34
CA ASN A 121 -1.98 -13.86 -12.57
C ASN A 121 -1.49 -14.49 -11.28
N ALA A 122 -1.61 -13.79 -10.15
CA ALA A 122 -1.14 -14.28 -8.86
C ALA A 122 -2.00 -15.44 -8.33
N VAL A 123 -1.37 -16.32 -7.57
CA VAL A 123 -2.01 -17.53 -7.03
C VAL A 123 -3.30 -17.23 -6.29
N VAL A 124 -3.29 -16.24 -5.38
CA VAL A 124 -4.49 -15.88 -4.59
C VAL A 124 -5.65 -15.45 -5.47
N PHE A 125 -5.40 -14.64 -6.49
CA PHE A 125 -6.45 -14.20 -7.39
C PHE A 125 -7.01 -15.36 -8.21
N GLN A 126 -6.14 -16.19 -8.78
CA GLN A 126 -6.53 -17.33 -9.60
C GLN A 126 -7.33 -18.35 -8.79
N GLU A 127 -6.90 -18.68 -7.59
CA GLU A 127 -7.58 -19.64 -6.74
C GLU A 127 -8.90 -19.10 -6.16
N MET A 128 -8.87 -17.91 -5.59
CA MET A 128 -10.02 -17.36 -4.86
C MET A 128 -11.13 -16.87 -5.79
N ARG A 129 -10.75 -16.22 -6.89
CA ARG A 129 -11.71 -15.61 -7.80
C ARG A 129 -12.04 -16.51 -8.99
N GLU A 130 -11.03 -16.94 -9.74
CA GLU A 130 -11.25 -17.63 -11.02
C GLU A 130 -11.64 -19.09 -10.83
N ALA A 131 -10.92 -19.84 -10.00
CA ALA A 131 -11.16 -21.27 -9.82
C ALA A 131 -12.35 -21.56 -8.89
N ARG A 132 -12.42 -20.87 -7.74
CA ARG A 132 -13.41 -21.19 -6.69
C ARG A 132 -14.60 -20.22 -6.64
N SER A 133 -14.55 -19.08 -7.32
CA SER A 133 -15.58 -18.03 -7.31
C SER A 133 -16.00 -17.61 -5.88
N LEU A 134 -15.04 -17.58 -4.96
CA LEU A 134 -15.27 -17.27 -3.54
C LEU A 134 -15.12 -15.80 -3.22
N ALA A 135 -14.40 -15.03 -4.02
CA ALA A 135 -14.16 -13.63 -3.76
C ALA A 135 -14.26 -12.79 -5.03
N TYR A 136 -14.78 -11.57 -4.90
CA TYR A 136 -14.70 -10.58 -5.97
C TYR A 136 -13.30 -9.96 -6.04
N THR A 137 -12.72 -9.69 -4.87
CA THR A 137 -11.36 -9.21 -4.71
C THR A 137 -10.67 -10.04 -3.65
N ALA A 138 -9.48 -10.55 -3.97
CA ALA A 138 -8.61 -11.20 -3.03
C ALA A 138 -7.16 -10.89 -3.40
N PHE A 139 -6.36 -10.55 -2.42
CA PHE A 139 -4.92 -10.37 -2.55
C PHE A 139 -4.21 -10.61 -1.22
N ALA A 140 -2.92 -10.89 -1.31
CA ALA A 140 -2.04 -10.99 -0.17
C ALA A 140 -0.67 -10.45 -0.53
N THR A 141 -0.07 -9.64 0.32
CA THR A 141 1.19 -8.97 -0.01
C THR A 141 1.98 -8.63 1.24
N PHE A 142 3.29 -8.67 1.13
CA PHE A 142 4.14 -7.89 2.01
C PHE A 142 4.08 -6.43 1.57
N THR A 143 3.84 -5.53 2.52
CA THR A 143 3.71 -4.10 2.21
C THR A 143 5.08 -3.49 1.98
N GLU A 144 5.16 -2.57 1.01
CA GLU A 144 6.35 -1.76 0.81
C GLU A 144 6.67 -0.92 2.06
N MET A 145 7.94 -0.88 2.41
CA MET A 145 8.43 -0.11 3.53
C MET A 145 8.49 1.37 3.18
N ARG A 146 8.05 2.21 4.12
CA ARG A 146 8.20 3.66 4.02
C ARG A 146 9.55 4.14 4.53
N ASP A 147 10.14 3.38 5.42
CA ASP A 147 11.43 3.65 6.04
C ASP A 147 12.14 2.32 6.31
N LYS A 148 13.47 2.31 6.17
CA LYS A 148 14.32 1.14 6.40
C LYS A 148 14.20 0.54 7.81
N ASP A 149 13.70 1.31 8.77
CA ASP A 149 13.49 0.87 10.15
C ASP A 149 12.08 0.30 10.39
N ASP A 150 11.19 0.38 9.39
CA ASP A 150 9.86 -0.20 9.48
C ASP A 150 9.93 -1.72 9.39
N PRO A 151 9.07 -2.45 10.12
CA PRO A 151 8.98 -3.89 10.01
C PRO A 151 8.23 -4.31 8.76
N TYR A 152 8.49 -5.51 8.27
CA TYR A 152 7.64 -6.15 7.28
C TYR A 152 6.24 -6.39 7.82
N ILE A 153 5.27 -6.10 6.98
CA ILE A 153 3.86 -6.34 7.27
C ILE A 153 3.31 -7.25 6.18
N PHE A 154 2.82 -8.42 6.57
CA PHE A 154 1.96 -9.22 5.71
C PHE A 154 0.53 -8.72 5.85
N TYR A 155 -0.09 -8.43 4.73
CA TYR A 155 -1.44 -7.94 4.64
C TYR A 155 -2.22 -8.75 3.60
N ALA A 156 -3.38 -9.26 3.99
CA ALA A 156 -4.28 -9.93 3.07
C ALA A 156 -5.69 -9.36 3.16
N PHE A 157 -6.39 -9.39 2.05
CA PHE A 157 -7.73 -8.86 1.92
C PHE A 157 -8.60 -9.76 1.06
N ILE A 158 -9.81 -10.01 1.54
CA ILE A 158 -10.85 -10.73 0.79
C ILE A 158 -12.14 -9.94 0.88
N ALA A 159 -12.76 -9.65 -0.26
CA ALA A 159 -14.12 -9.15 -0.36
C ALA A 159 -15.01 -10.25 -0.94
N THR A 160 -15.97 -10.70 -0.17
CA THR A 160 -16.87 -11.81 -0.53
C THR A 160 -18.31 -11.53 -0.14
N GLN A 161 -19.22 -12.40 -0.57
CA GLN A 161 -20.61 -12.38 -0.14
C GLN A 161 -20.72 -12.88 1.31
N ASN A 162 -21.71 -12.37 2.03
CA ASN A 162 -21.88 -12.66 3.46
C ASN A 162 -22.03 -14.17 3.76
N ASP A 163 -22.70 -14.91 2.88
CA ASP A 163 -22.91 -16.35 3.00
C ASP A 163 -21.68 -17.20 2.64
N LYS A 164 -20.70 -16.61 1.94
CA LYS A 164 -19.48 -17.31 1.52
C LYS A 164 -18.27 -17.04 2.42
N MET A 165 -18.39 -16.18 3.42
CA MET A 165 -17.26 -15.72 4.24
C MET A 165 -16.45 -16.86 4.84
N ARG A 166 -17.12 -17.83 5.50
CA ARG A 166 -16.43 -18.97 6.13
C ARG A 166 -15.64 -19.75 5.09
N GLN A 167 -16.29 -20.10 3.97
CA GLN A 167 -15.65 -20.85 2.90
C GLN A 167 -14.48 -20.09 2.27
N ALA A 168 -14.60 -18.76 2.15
CA ALA A 168 -13.54 -17.93 1.59
C ALA A 168 -12.31 -17.85 2.53
N VAL A 169 -12.52 -17.75 3.84
CA VAL A 169 -11.41 -17.76 4.83
C VAL A 169 -10.75 -19.12 4.85
N GLU A 170 -11.50 -20.20 4.96
CA GLU A 170 -10.97 -21.59 4.96
C GLU A 170 -10.16 -21.89 3.69
N ALA A 171 -10.66 -21.47 2.53
CA ALA A 171 -9.92 -21.62 1.27
C ALA A 171 -8.66 -20.76 1.20
N PHE A 172 -8.70 -19.58 1.77
CA PHE A 172 -7.52 -18.70 1.83
C PHE A 172 -6.43 -19.24 2.76
N ASP A 173 -6.83 -19.75 3.93
CA ASP A 173 -5.90 -20.40 4.87
C ASP A 173 -5.27 -21.64 4.22
N GLU A 174 -6.05 -22.46 3.49
CA GLU A 174 -5.54 -23.60 2.72
C GLU A 174 -4.49 -23.18 1.69
N ILE A 175 -4.73 -22.08 0.97
CA ILE A 175 -3.79 -21.56 -0.04
C ILE A 175 -2.49 -21.06 0.61
N ILE A 176 -2.56 -20.44 1.81
CA ILE A 176 -1.37 -20.01 2.55
C ILE A 176 -0.58 -21.20 3.06
N GLU A 177 -1.25 -22.21 3.63
CA GLU A 177 -0.60 -23.39 4.21
C GLU A 177 0.02 -24.30 3.14
N ASN A 178 -0.68 -24.44 2.00
CA ASN A 178 -0.32 -25.37 0.94
C ASN A 178 -0.15 -24.61 -0.39
N MET A 179 0.65 -23.55 -0.41
CA MET A 179 0.83 -22.69 -1.56
C MET A 179 0.88 -23.46 -2.88
N PRO A 180 -0.12 -23.31 -3.78
CA PRO A 180 -0.15 -24.01 -5.04
C PRO A 180 1.05 -23.67 -5.90
N GLU A 181 1.72 -24.68 -6.42
CA GLU A 181 2.85 -24.51 -7.32
C GLU A 181 2.37 -24.29 -8.76
N SER A 182 2.83 -23.22 -9.39
CA SER A 182 2.56 -22.91 -10.79
C SER A 182 3.82 -22.36 -11.46
N GLU A 183 4.54 -23.20 -12.19
CA GLU A 183 5.73 -22.79 -12.92
C GLU A 183 5.43 -21.62 -13.86
N LYS A 184 4.31 -21.67 -14.57
CA LYS A 184 3.87 -20.59 -15.47
C LYS A 184 3.67 -19.26 -14.74
N ALA A 185 3.00 -19.25 -13.60
CA ALA A 185 2.80 -18.04 -12.82
C ALA A 185 4.11 -17.52 -12.24
N PHE A 186 5.00 -18.42 -11.82
CA PHE A 186 6.33 -18.07 -11.31
C PHE A 186 7.21 -17.42 -12.37
N GLU A 187 7.28 -18.00 -13.57
CA GLU A 187 8.05 -17.40 -14.68
C GLU A 187 7.46 -16.05 -15.13
N LEU A 188 6.14 -15.90 -15.13
CA LEU A 188 5.50 -14.59 -15.39
C LEU A 188 5.84 -13.57 -14.31
N ALA A 189 5.86 -13.97 -13.04
CA ALA A 189 6.24 -13.10 -11.93
C ALA A 189 7.70 -12.62 -12.08
N LYS A 190 8.62 -13.52 -12.41
CA LYS A 190 10.03 -13.18 -12.67
C LYS A 190 10.23 -12.21 -13.83
N GLN A 191 9.41 -12.30 -14.86
CA GLN A 191 9.49 -11.40 -16.03
C GLN A 191 8.91 -10.01 -15.73
N GLY A 192 8.07 -9.89 -14.71
CA GLY A 192 7.41 -8.65 -14.33
C GLY A 192 8.20 -7.79 -13.34
N ILE A 193 9.30 -8.31 -12.82
CA ILE A 193 10.24 -7.64 -11.92
C ILE A 193 11.43 -7.11 -12.71
#